data_1ca7bc0ed1b02a6d6d2c976f87922392
#
_entry.id   1ca7bc0ed1b02a6d6d2c976f87922392
#
_cell.length_a   1.000
_cell.length_b   1.000
_cell.length_c   1.000
_cell.angle_alpha   90.00
_cell.angle_beta   90.00
_cell.angle_gamma   90.00
#
_symmetry.space_group_name_H-M   'P 1'
#
loop_
_entity.id
_entity.type
_entity.pdbx_description
1 polymer ?
#
loop_
_entity_poly.entity_id
_entity_poly.type
_entity_poly.pdbx_seq_one_letter_code
_entity_poly.pdbx_strand_id
1 'polypeptide(L)'
;MQYKIMEGNNMKKFVCQVCGYVYEGEAAPAKCPQCGAPASKFQEMAAEMGWAAEHVVGIASDVPEDIKADLRANFNGECSEVGMYLAMSRVAFREGYPEIGLYWEKAAFEEAEHA
;
A
#
# COMPACT_ATOMS: atom_id res chain seq x y z
N MET A 1 2.97 -2.34 -21.55
CA MET A 1 2.19 -3.52 -21.14
C MET A 1 0.80 -3.06 -20.74
N GLN A 2 -0.18 -3.33 -21.56
CA GLN A 2 -1.57 -3.05 -21.20
C GLN A 2 -2.03 -4.18 -20.29
N TYR A 3 -2.27 -3.87 -19.01
CA TYR A 3 -3.03 -4.77 -18.18
C TYR A 3 -4.48 -4.77 -18.69
N LYS A 4 -4.87 -5.87 -19.31
CA LYS A 4 -6.26 -6.10 -19.66
C LYS A 4 -7.04 -6.20 -18.36
N ILE A 5 -7.83 -5.18 -18.07
CA ILE A 5 -8.81 -5.25 -17.00
C ILE A 5 -9.75 -6.38 -17.38
N MET A 6 -9.76 -7.46 -16.61
CA MET A 6 -10.75 -8.50 -16.79
C MET A 6 -12.11 -7.94 -16.36
N GLU A 7 -12.90 -7.49 -17.34
CA GLU A 7 -14.33 -7.29 -17.16
C GLU A 7 -14.92 -8.66 -16.81
N GLY A 8 -15.51 -8.82 -15.64
CA GLY A 8 -16.26 -10.02 -15.34
C GLY A 8 -16.42 -10.46 -13.91
N ASN A 9 -15.95 -9.73 -12.92
CA ASN A 9 -16.30 -10.02 -11.52
C ASN A 9 -16.91 -8.79 -10.86
N ASN A 10 -18.24 -8.79 -10.71
CA ASN A 10 -19.00 -7.87 -9.87
C ASN A 10 -18.75 -8.09 -8.37
N MET A 11 -17.55 -8.57 -8.00
CA MET A 11 -17.16 -8.77 -6.61
C MET A 11 -16.76 -7.46 -5.99
N LYS A 12 -17.55 -7.04 -5.03
CA LYS A 12 -17.29 -5.87 -4.20
C LYS A 12 -16.43 -6.26 -3.02
N LYS A 13 -15.69 -5.30 -2.48
CA LYS A 13 -14.94 -5.46 -1.24
C LYS A 13 -15.62 -4.69 -0.13
N PHE A 14 -15.77 -5.33 1.02
CA PHE A 14 -16.34 -4.75 2.22
C PHE A 14 -15.33 -4.87 3.37
N VAL A 15 -15.11 -3.77 4.09
CA VAL A 15 -14.22 -3.77 5.25
C VAL A 15 -15.02 -3.71 6.54
N CYS A 16 -14.70 -4.60 7.46
CA CYS A 16 -15.26 -4.57 8.81
C CYS A 16 -14.69 -3.39 9.59
N GLN A 17 -15.55 -2.49 10.05
CA GLN A 17 -15.15 -1.30 10.81
C GLN A 17 -14.70 -1.62 12.23
N VAL A 18 -14.92 -2.86 12.70
CA VAL A 18 -14.50 -3.31 14.03
C VAL A 18 -13.09 -3.89 14.01
N CYS A 19 -12.78 -4.81 13.09
CA CYS A 19 -11.51 -5.54 13.09
C CYS A 19 -10.65 -5.36 11.83
N GLY A 20 -11.17 -4.65 10.81
CA GLY A 20 -10.44 -4.43 9.55
C GLY A 20 -10.45 -5.60 8.57
N TYR A 21 -11.17 -6.68 8.86
CA TYR A 21 -11.30 -7.80 7.92
C TYR A 21 -11.90 -7.35 6.60
N VAL A 22 -11.33 -7.79 5.48
CA VAL A 22 -11.83 -7.49 4.13
C VAL A 22 -12.54 -8.73 3.57
N TYR A 23 -13.80 -8.56 3.22
CA TYR A 23 -14.63 -9.58 2.60
C TYR A 23 -14.91 -9.25 1.14
N GLU A 24 -14.80 -10.23 0.27
CA GLU A 24 -15.14 -10.10 -1.15
C GLU A 24 -16.44 -10.84 -1.45
N GLY A 25 -17.41 -10.15 -2.03
CA GLY A 25 -18.70 -10.70 -2.39
C GLY A 25 -19.65 -9.68 -2.98
N GLU A 26 -20.87 -10.10 -3.31
CA GLU A 26 -21.90 -9.19 -3.85
C GLU A 26 -22.49 -8.28 -2.79
N ALA A 27 -22.47 -8.72 -1.53
CA ALA A 27 -22.97 -7.98 -0.38
C ALA A 27 -22.12 -8.30 0.85
N ALA A 28 -22.21 -7.44 1.87
CA ALA A 28 -21.56 -7.70 3.16
C ALA A 28 -22.04 -9.02 3.77
N PRO A 29 -21.15 -9.80 4.45
CA PRO A 29 -21.55 -11.02 5.12
C PRO A 29 -22.49 -10.70 6.30
N ALA A 30 -23.37 -11.63 6.66
CA ALA A 30 -24.27 -11.44 7.79
C ALA A 30 -23.52 -11.22 9.11
N LYS A 31 -22.36 -11.87 9.26
CA LYS A 31 -21.43 -11.70 10.38
C LYS A 31 -20.00 -11.72 9.87
N CYS A 32 -19.15 -10.91 10.49
CA CYS A 32 -17.72 -10.93 10.21
C CYS A 32 -17.12 -12.31 10.57
N PRO A 33 -16.46 -13.02 9.64
CA PRO A 33 -15.81 -14.29 9.93
C PRO A 33 -14.72 -14.22 10.98
N GLN A 34 -14.13 -13.04 11.18
CA GLN A 34 -13.02 -12.84 12.10
C GLN A 34 -13.47 -12.41 13.50
N CYS A 35 -14.36 -11.41 13.61
CA CYS A 35 -14.74 -10.84 14.90
C CYS A 35 -16.22 -11.02 15.27
N GLY A 36 -17.04 -11.55 14.36
CA GLY A 36 -18.47 -11.75 14.61
C GLY A 36 -19.33 -10.49 14.54
N ALA A 37 -18.80 -9.34 14.14
CA ALA A 37 -19.54 -8.10 13.98
C ALA A 37 -20.67 -8.27 12.95
N PRO A 38 -21.85 -7.63 13.14
CA PRO A 38 -22.95 -7.74 12.20
C PRO A 38 -22.67 -7.05 10.86
N ALA A 39 -23.41 -7.38 9.83
CA ALA A 39 -23.29 -6.81 8.49
C ALA A 39 -23.33 -5.27 8.49
N SER A 40 -24.06 -4.64 9.41
CA SER A 40 -24.13 -3.18 9.55
C SER A 40 -22.79 -2.51 9.88
N LYS A 41 -21.80 -3.26 10.32
CA LYS A 41 -20.44 -2.79 10.60
C LYS A 41 -19.49 -2.89 9.41
N PHE A 42 -19.96 -3.39 8.27
CA PHE A 42 -19.19 -3.43 7.05
C PHE A 42 -19.44 -2.19 6.22
N GLN A 43 -18.37 -1.64 5.69
CA GLN A 43 -18.42 -0.54 4.72
C GLN A 43 -17.90 -1.02 3.38
N GLU A 44 -18.64 -0.74 2.31
CA GLU A 44 -18.18 -1.01 0.95
C GLU A 44 -16.94 -0.18 0.65
N MET A 45 -15.88 -0.85 0.23
CA MET A 45 -14.70 -0.18 -0.30
C MET A 45 -14.99 0.26 -1.74
N ALA A 46 -14.46 1.43 -2.13
CA ALA A 46 -14.51 1.85 -3.53
C ALA A 46 -13.95 0.72 -4.42
N ALA A 47 -14.69 0.34 -5.47
CA ALA A 47 -14.41 -0.83 -6.30
C ALA A 47 -13.05 -0.76 -7.00
N GLU A 48 -12.44 0.41 -7.09
CA GLU A 48 -11.11 0.62 -7.66
C GLU A 48 -10.37 1.63 -6.79
N MET A 49 -9.30 1.18 -6.11
CA MET A 49 -8.26 2.08 -5.68
C MET A 49 -7.42 2.41 -6.92
N GLY A 50 -7.94 3.34 -7.72
CA GLY A 50 -7.16 3.92 -8.80
C GLY A 50 -6.10 4.88 -8.25
N TRP A 51 -5.01 5.04 -8.94
CA TRP A 51 -4.06 6.09 -8.65
C TRP A 51 -4.74 7.45 -8.84
N ALA A 52 -4.42 8.41 -7.97
CA ALA A 52 -4.95 9.78 -8.06
C ALA A 52 -4.49 10.48 -9.36
N ALA A 53 -3.36 10.05 -9.91
CA ALA A 53 -2.80 10.53 -11.16
C ALA A 53 -1.96 9.41 -11.81
N GLU A 54 -1.65 9.55 -13.09
CA GLU A 54 -0.71 8.66 -13.76
C GLU A 54 0.71 8.83 -13.17
N HIS A 55 1.45 7.73 -13.08
CA HIS A 55 2.83 7.72 -12.60
C HIS A 55 3.81 8.01 -13.75
N VAL A 56 3.80 9.22 -14.23
CA VAL A 56 4.71 9.68 -15.29
C VAL A 56 5.56 10.86 -14.82
N VAL A 57 6.78 10.91 -15.31
CA VAL A 57 7.69 12.01 -14.98
C VAL A 57 7.08 13.35 -15.39
N GLY A 58 7.06 14.31 -14.47
CA GLY A 58 6.52 15.65 -14.70
C GLY A 58 5.03 15.81 -14.43
N ILE A 59 4.33 14.77 -13.96
CA ILE A 59 2.88 14.87 -13.67
C ILE A 59 2.54 15.98 -12.67
N ALA A 60 3.45 16.29 -11.76
CA ALA A 60 3.27 17.34 -10.74
C ALA A 60 3.92 18.67 -11.13
N SER A 61 4.34 18.87 -12.39
CA SER A 61 5.04 20.09 -12.80
C SER A 61 4.22 21.38 -12.62
N ASP A 62 2.90 21.29 -12.74
CA ASP A 62 1.98 22.41 -12.68
C ASP A 62 1.29 22.62 -11.33
N VAL A 63 1.60 21.80 -10.33
CA VAL A 63 1.03 21.97 -8.99
C VAL A 63 1.68 23.15 -8.26
N PRO A 64 1.01 23.75 -7.25
CA PRO A 64 1.61 24.82 -6.45
C PRO A 64 2.94 24.45 -5.81
N GLU A 65 3.80 25.44 -5.57
CA GLU A 65 5.17 25.24 -5.04
C GLU A 65 5.19 24.61 -3.64
N ASP A 66 4.20 24.90 -2.79
CA ASP A 66 4.06 24.26 -1.48
C ASP A 66 3.80 22.75 -1.61
N ILE A 67 2.99 22.35 -2.57
CA ILE A 67 2.75 20.93 -2.87
C ILE A 67 4.02 20.25 -3.39
N LYS A 68 4.76 20.92 -4.28
CA LYS A 68 6.06 20.39 -4.74
C LYS A 68 7.05 20.22 -3.59
N ALA A 69 7.09 21.17 -2.67
CA ALA A 69 7.95 21.08 -1.48
C ALA A 69 7.58 19.86 -0.62
N ASP A 70 6.30 19.61 -0.43
CA ASP A 70 5.82 18.43 0.32
C ASP A 70 6.16 17.13 -0.41
N LEU A 71 5.98 17.07 -1.72
CA LEU A 71 6.36 15.90 -2.53
C LEU A 71 7.86 15.61 -2.44
N ARG A 72 8.72 16.66 -2.50
CA ARG A 72 10.16 16.50 -2.32
C ARG A 72 10.52 16.03 -0.93
N ALA A 73 9.84 16.52 0.10
CA ALA A 73 10.06 16.07 1.48
C ALA A 73 9.74 14.60 1.63
N ASN A 74 8.62 14.14 1.08
CA ASN A 74 8.25 12.72 1.07
C ASN A 74 9.27 11.87 0.30
N PHE A 75 9.66 12.30 -0.90
CA PHE A 75 10.69 11.63 -1.70
C PHE A 75 12.01 11.50 -0.93
N ASN A 76 12.47 12.58 -0.31
CA ASN A 76 13.70 12.55 0.48
C ASN A 76 13.61 11.61 1.69
N GLY A 77 12.46 11.58 2.36
CA GLY A 77 12.19 10.64 3.46
C GLY A 77 12.25 9.19 2.99
N GLU A 78 11.56 8.86 1.92
CA GLU A 78 11.54 7.51 1.36
C GLU A 78 12.94 7.08 0.90
N CYS A 79 13.70 7.96 0.24
CA CYS A 79 15.08 7.65 -0.15
C CYS A 79 16.01 7.43 1.04
N SER A 80 15.81 8.18 2.13
CA SER A 80 16.56 7.97 3.38
C SER A 80 16.23 6.62 4.00
N GLU A 81 14.98 6.21 3.97
CA GLU A 81 14.51 4.92 4.48
C GLU A 81 15.05 3.76 3.64
N VAL A 82 15.11 3.89 2.33
CA VAL A 82 15.78 2.89 1.46
C VAL A 82 17.20 2.62 1.92
N GLY A 83 18.00 3.68 2.08
CA GLY A 83 19.39 3.56 2.52
C GLY A 83 19.52 3.00 3.93
N MET A 84 18.71 3.47 4.85
CA MET A 84 18.67 3.01 6.24
C MET A 84 18.32 1.53 6.34
N TYR A 85 17.27 1.09 5.65
CA TYR A 85 16.82 -0.30 5.70
C TYR A 85 17.81 -1.25 5.02
N LEU A 86 18.48 -0.82 3.94
CA LEU A 86 19.57 -1.60 3.35
C LEU A 86 20.75 -1.74 4.32
N ALA A 87 21.11 -0.68 5.03
CA ALA A 87 22.16 -0.74 6.05
C ALA A 87 21.79 -1.71 7.19
N MET A 88 20.54 -1.65 7.66
CA MET A 88 20.02 -2.57 8.67
C MET A 88 20.05 -4.01 8.18
N SER A 89 19.67 -4.26 6.93
CA SER A 89 19.76 -5.57 6.29
C SER A 89 21.20 -6.10 6.29
N ARG A 90 22.15 -5.27 5.91
CA ARG A 90 23.57 -5.68 5.85
C ARG A 90 24.13 -6.02 7.23
N VAL A 91 23.78 -5.23 8.24
CA VAL A 91 24.16 -5.53 9.64
C VAL A 91 23.56 -6.86 10.09
N ALA A 92 22.28 -7.09 9.85
CA ALA A 92 21.61 -8.33 10.23
C ALA A 92 22.29 -9.56 9.58
N PHE A 93 22.64 -9.51 8.30
CA PHE A 93 23.36 -10.59 7.63
C PHE A 93 24.74 -10.83 8.25
N ARG A 94 25.49 -9.78 8.54
CA ARG A 94 26.81 -9.90 9.18
C ARG A 94 26.75 -10.48 10.58
N GLU A 95 25.67 -10.20 11.31
CA GLU A 95 25.47 -10.72 12.66
C GLU A 95 24.84 -12.12 12.71
N GLY A 96 24.54 -12.71 11.55
CA GLY A 96 24.02 -14.06 11.46
C GLY A 96 22.50 -14.17 11.57
N TYR A 97 21.76 -13.11 11.22
CA TYR A 97 20.29 -13.08 11.21
C TYR A 97 19.76 -12.94 9.78
N PRO A 98 19.86 -13.95 8.92
CA PRO A 98 19.51 -13.83 7.51
C PRO A 98 18.02 -13.53 7.29
N GLU A 99 17.11 -14.03 8.10
CA GLU A 99 15.68 -13.76 7.98
C GLU A 99 15.35 -12.29 8.25
N ILE A 100 16.00 -11.71 9.24
CA ILE A 100 15.87 -10.27 9.56
C ILE A 100 16.49 -9.45 8.43
N GLY A 101 17.63 -9.87 7.91
CA GLY A 101 18.29 -9.22 6.79
C GLY A 101 17.39 -9.17 5.54
N LEU A 102 16.77 -10.29 5.19
CA LEU A 102 15.83 -10.37 4.06
C LEU A 102 14.59 -9.49 4.26
N TYR A 103 14.06 -9.42 5.47
CA TYR A 103 12.94 -8.55 5.80
C TYR A 103 13.24 -7.09 5.50
N TRP A 104 14.38 -6.59 5.98
CA TRP A 104 14.76 -5.20 5.77
C TRP A 104 15.16 -4.90 4.33
N GLU A 105 15.75 -5.83 3.62
CA GLU A 105 16.02 -5.70 2.19
C GLU A 105 14.71 -5.52 1.40
N LYS A 106 13.70 -6.35 1.68
CA LYS A 106 12.38 -6.23 1.07
C LYS A 106 11.70 -4.91 1.43
N ALA A 107 11.76 -4.49 2.70
CA ALA A 107 11.21 -3.22 3.14
C ALA A 107 11.88 -2.04 2.41
N ALA A 108 13.19 -2.10 2.17
CA ALA A 108 13.90 -1.08 1.40
C ALA A 108 13.38 -0.95 -0.03
N PHE A 109 13.10 -2.04 -0.70
CA PHE A 109 12.52 -2.01 -2.05
C PHE A 109 11.09 -1.46 -2.04
N GLU A 110 10.30 -1.73 -1.01
CA GLU A 110 8.97 -1.14 -0.84
C GLU A 110 9.05 0.39 -0.70
N GLU A 111 10.01 0.90 0.08
CA GLU A 111 10.22 2.35 0.21
C GLU A 111 10.70 2.99 -1.09
N ALA A 112 11.46 2.27 -1.90
CA ALA A 112 11.85 2.73 -3.23
C ALA A 112 10.64 2.88 -4.16
N GLU A 113 9.63 2.02 -4.04
CA GLU A 113 8.37 2.15 -4.79
C GLU A 113 7.54 3.35 -4.30
N HIS A 114 7.62 3.70 -3.02
CA HIS A 114 6.94 4.87 -2.47
C HIS A 114 7.59 6.19 -2.94
N ALA A 115 8.89 6.16 -3.17
CA ALA A 115 9.61 7.33 -3.64
C ALA A 115 9.24 7.71 -5.08
#